data_f53afcb87bd2c45719477fc36d3de024
#
_entry.id   f53afcb87bd2c45719477fc36d3de024
#
_cell.length_a   1.000
_cell.length_b   1.000
_cell.length_c   1.000
_cell.angle_alpha   90.00
_cell.angle_beta   90.00
_cell.angle_gamma   90.00
#
_symmetry.space_group_name_H-M   'P 1'
#
loop_
_entity.id
_entity.type
_entity.pdbx_description
1 polymer ?
#
loop_
_entity_poly.entity_id
_entity_poly.type
_entity_poly.pdbx_seq_one_letter_code
_entity_poly.pdbx_strand_id
1 'polypeptide(L)'
;AGTLGGARYEKGIGPDEDLVFVVDLVAVSASPMYCNEATIPKGTRDGKPTEVKMPVEAPVDDVTTTVLLEGDGPKATKKSYLTVDYVGVSCASGQQFDSSWDREEPITIAMSDATPTDTAFSVIPGWTKGLDGQKQGSVVQIDIPFEDGYGTAGSPPSIGTSDPLVFVVQILKVSDEAPPSPTTTT
;
A
#
# COMPACT_ATOMS: atom_id res chain seq x y z
N ALA A 1 12.44 -24.25 20.70
CA ALA A 1 13.47 -23.93 21.68
C ALA A 1 14.58 -24.96 21.54
N GLY A 2 15.54 -24.69 20.65
CA GLY A 2 16.75 -25.48 20.50
C GLY A 2 17.67 -25.20 21.68
N THR A 3 17.88 -26.19 22.52
CA THR A 3 18.87 -26.17 23.56
C THR A 3 20.24 -26.19 22.88
N LEU A 4 20.91 -25.06 22.80
CA LEU A 4 22.33 -25.03 22.55
C LEU A 4 22.98 -25.80 23.71
N GLY A 5 23.55 -26.97 23.42
CA GLY A 5 24.32 -27.73 24.33
C GLY A 5 25.51 -26.87 24.79
N GLY A 6 25.38 -26.23 25.94
CA GLY A 6 26.40 -25.38 26.50
C GLY A 6 27.60 -26.24 26.88
N ALA A 7 28.72 -26.10 26.18
CA ALA A 7 30.00 -26.40 26.75
C ALA A 7 30.15 -25.45 27.98
N ARG A 8 30.15 -26.02 29.18
CA ARG A 8 30.47 -25.27 30.39
C ARG A 8 31.95 -24.98 30.34
N TYR A 9 32.31 -23.74 30.11
CA TYR A 9 33.66 -23.26 30.30
C TYR A 9 33.88 -23.13 31.82
N GLU A 10 34.67 -24.03 32.41
CA GLU A 10 35.05 -23.96 33.80
C GLU A 10 36.08 -22.84 34.12
N LYS A 11 36.63 -22.20 33.08
CA LYS A 11 37.47 -21.03 33.18
C LYS A 11 36.90 -19.92 32.29
N GLY A 12 36.84 -18.70 32.79
CA GLY A 12 36.52 -17.53 32.00
C GLY A 12 37.54 -17.32 30.89
N ILE A 13 37.12 -16.64 29.83
CA ILE A 13 37.95 -16.29 28.67
C ILE A 13 39.05 -15.33 29.16
N GLY A 14 40.31 -15.69 28.92
CA GLY A 14 41.46 -14.86 29.28
C GLY A 14 41.58 -13.62 28.41
N PRO A 15 42.29 -12.57 28.86
CA PRO A 15 42.39 -11.30 28.14
C PRO A 15 43.14 -11.40 26.80
N ASP A 16 43.89 -12.49 26.56
CA ASP A 16 44.71 -12.71 25.34
C ASP A 16 44.30 -13.99 24.61
N GLU A 17 43.06 -14.45 24.78
CA GLU A 17 42.55 -15.66 24.13
C GLU A 17 41.78 -15.28 22.84
N ASP A 18 42.24 -15.79 21.71
CA ASP A 18 41.54 -15.67 20.43
C ASP A 18 40.31 -16.57 20.44
N LEU A 19 39.15 -16.01 20.08
CA LEU A 19 37.89 -16.73 20.01
C LEU A 19 37.56 -17.04 18.57
N VAL A 20 37.29 -18.31 18.27
CA VAL A 20 36.75 -18.75 16.99
C VAL A 20 35.31 -19.18 17.19
N PHE A 21 34.41 -18.54 16.46
CA PHE A 21 33.00 -18.92 16.41
C PHE A 21 32.72 -19.63 15.08
N VAL A 22 32.14 -20.82 15.16
CA VAL A 22 31.50 -21.47 14.01
C VAL A 22 30.01 -21.24 14.16
N VAL A 23 29.43 -20.49 13.23
CA VAL A 23 27.99 -20.21 13.21
C VAL A 23 27.37 -20.95 12.03
N ASP A 24 26.48 -21.87 12.33
CA ASP A 24 25.65 -22.55 11.34
C ASP A 24 24.32 -21.80 11.24
N LEU A 25 24.08 -21.16 10.08
CA LEU A 25 22.84 -20.44 9.82
C LEU A 25 21.78 -21.43 9.33
N VAL A 26 20.99 -21.94 10.27
CA VAL A 26 20.00 -23.00 9.99
C VAL A 26 18.76 -22.48 9.25
N ALA A 27 18.34 -21.26 9.54
CA ALA A 27 17.24 -20.59 8.84
C ALA A 27 17.28 -19.08 9.12
N VAL A 28 16.84 -18.31 8.13
CA VAL A 28 16.44 -16.90 8.32
C VAL A 28 14.93 -16.86 8.15
N SER A 29 14.18 -16.69 9.23
CA SER A 29 12.77 -16.30 9.15
C SER A 29 12.69 -14.78 9.31
N ALA A 30 12.15 -14.09 8.31
CA ALA A 30 11.70 -12.73 8.54
C ALA A 30 10.59 -12.79 9.60
N SER A 31 10.69 -12.01 10.66
CA SER A 31 9.56 -11.83 11.57
C SER A 31 8.43 -11.21 10.74
N PRO A 32 7.19 -11.73 10.83
CA PRO A 32 6.09 -11.10 10.13
C PRO A 32 6.01 -9.64 10.58
N MET A 33 5.95 -8.73 9.60
CA MET A 33 5.64 -7.34 9.88
C MET A 33 4.14 -7.27 10.18
N TYR A 34 3.76 -6.58 11.24
CA TYR A 34 2.37 -6.33 11.59
C TYR A 34 2.02 -4.89 11.24
N CYS A 35 0.81 -4.68 10.70
CA CYS A 35 0.33 -3.33 10.50
C CYS A 35 -0.16 -2.72 11.81
N ASN A 36 0.16 -1.45 12.04
CA ASN A 36 -0.41 -0.68 13.13
C ASN A 36 -1.87 -0.32 12.83
N GLU A 37 -2.66 -0.09 13.88
CA GLU A 37 -4.04 0.39 13.71
C GLU A 37 -4.07 1.72 12.95
N ALA A 38 -5.04 1.87 12.05
CA ALA A 38 -5.16 3.06 11.23
C ALA A 38 -5.59 4.27 12.07
N THR A 39 -4.90 5.39 11.87
CA THR A 39 -5.30 6.70 12.36
C THR A 39 -5.67 7.57 11.18
N ILE A 40 -6.98 7.85 11.04
CA ILE A 40 -7.54 8.62 9.93
C ILE A 40 -8.13 9.91 10.47
N PRO A 41 -7.54 11.07 10.17
CA PRO A 41 -8.13 12.36 10.50
C PRO A 41 -9.50 12.54 9.84
N LYS A 42 -10.39 13.29 10.51
CA LYS A 42 -11.66 13.68 9.88
C LYS A 42 -11.37 14.45 8.59
N GLY A 43 -12.02 14.03 7.49
CA GLY A 43 -11.91 14.73 6.22
C GLY A 43 -12.57 16.11 6.20
N THR A 44 -12.14 16.95 5.28
CA THR A 44 -12.75 18.26 5.02
C THR A 44 -14.02 18.11 4.21
N ARG A 45 -14.07 17.11 3.31
CA ARG A 45 -15.25 16.78 2.51
C ARG A 45 -15.98 15.54 3.06
N ASP A 46 -17.31 15.52 2.95
CA ASP A 46 -18.13 14.40 3.37
C ASP A 46 -17.84 13.13 2.54
N GLY A 47 -18.10 11.97 3.14
CA GLY A 47 -17.94 10.67 2.50
C GLY A 47 -16.58 10.00 2.71
N LYS A 48 -15.62 10.68 3.37
CA LYS A 48 -14.35 10.05 3.74
C LYS A 48 -14.60 8.91 4.74
N PRO A 49 -13.97 7.73 4.53
CA PRO A 49 -13.99 6.67 5.52
C PRO A 49 -13.50 7.15 6.88
N THR A 50 -14.20 6.79 7.93
CA THR A 50 -13.81 7.09 9.32
C THR A 50 -12.93 5.99 9.92
N GLU A 51 -12.86 4.85 9.24
CA GLU A 51 -12.10 3.69 9.66
C GLU A 51 -11.50 2.99 8.42
N VAL A 52 -10.27 2.53 8.53
CA VAL A 52 -9.63 1.59 7.61
C VAL A 52 -9.22 0.37 8.43
N LYS A 53 -9.71 -0.80 8.03
CA LYS A 53 -9.39 -2.05 8.70
C LYS A 53 -8.03 -2.55 8.24
N MET A 54 -7.01 -2.28 9.04
CA MET A 54 -5.67 -2.73 8.73
C MET A 54 -5.56 -4.27 8.79
N PRO A 55 -4.84 -4.92 7.85
CA PRO A 55 -4.52 -6.32 7.97
C PRO A 55 -3.65 -6.57 9.21
N VAL A 56 -3.85 -7.71 9.88
CA VAL A 56 -3.05 -8.06 11.07
C VAL A 56 -1.58 -8.25 10.66
N GLU A 57 -1.36 -9.05 9.60
CA GLU A 57 -0.04 -9.24 9.01
C GLU A 57 0.08 -8.35 7.77
N ALA A 58 1.26 -7.76 7.60
CA ALA A 58 1.53 -6.93 6.44
C ALA A 58 1.45 -7.77 5.15
N PRO A 59 0.84 -7.24 4.07
CA PRO A 59 0.86 -7.90 2.78
C PRO A 59 2.31 -8.02 2.28
N VAL A 60 2.74 -9.22 1.92
CA VAL A 60 4.13 -9.51 1.53
C VAL A 60 4.28 -10.10 0.12
N ASP A 61 3.28 -10.83 -0.37
CA ASP A 61 3.40 -11.56 -1.64
C ASP A 61 2.59 -10.91 -2.76
N ASP A 62 1.29 -10.72 -2.54
CA ASP A 62 0.35 -10.28 -3.57
C ASP A 62 -0.54 -9.13 -3.11
N VAL A 63 -0.96 -8.32 -4.07
CA VAL A 63 -2.00 -7.30 -3.85
C VAL A 63 -3.32 -7.98 -3.58
N THR A 64 -3.94 -7.64 -2.45
CA THR A 64 -5.25 -8.16 -2.07
C THR A 64 -6.29 -7.05 -2.18
N THR A 65 -7.45 -7.36 -2.79
CA THR A 65 -8.57 -6.44 -2.90
C THR A 65 -9.80 -6.99 -2.21
N THR A 66 -10.33 -6.22 -1.27
CA THR A 66 -11.58 -6.50 -0.57
C THR A 66 -12.65 -5.51 -1.01
N VAL A 67 -13.76 -6.00 -1.55
CA VAL A 67 -14.90 -5.16 -1.92
C VAL A 67 -15.70 -4.83 -0.66
N LEU A 68 -15.70 -3.57 -0.27
CA LEU A 68 -16.45 -3.05 0.89
C LEU A 68 -17.90 -2.70 0.51
N LEU A 69 -18.07 -2.15 -0.70
CA LEU A 69 -19.37 -1.88 -1.31
C LEU A 69 -19.25 -2.19 -2.79
N GLU A 70 -20.15 -3.03 -3.31
CA GLU A 70 -20.17 -3.35 -4.73
C GLU A 70 -20.97 -2.32 -5.51
N GLY A 71 -20.36 -1.80 -6.59
CA GLY A 71 -21.03 -0.93 -7.56
C GLY A 71 -21.72 -1.73 -8.64
N ASP A 72 -22.53 -1.05 -9.44
CA ASP A 72 -23.33 -1.62 -10.53
C ASP A 72 -22.94 -1.08 -11.91
N GLY A 73 -21.98 -0.15 -11.97
CA GLY A 73 -21.54 0.47 -13.22
C GLY A 73 -20.54 -0.37 -14.04
N PRO A 74 -19.94 0.24 -15.08
CA PRO A 74 -18.94 -0.41 -15.92
C PRO A 74 -17.75 -0.92 -15.11
N LYS A 75 -17.14 -2.03 -15.60
CA LYS A 75 -15.91 -2.57 -15.00
C LYS A 75 -14.69 -1.84 -15.52
N ALA A 76 -13.78 -1.56 -14.61
CA ALA A 76 -12.44 -1.10 -14.92
C ALA A 76 -11.66 -2.19 -15.68
N THR A 77 -10.90 -1.78 -16.65
CA THR A 77 -9.95 -2.60 -17.41
C THR A 77 -8.58 -1.96 -17.39
N LYS A 78 -7.56 -2.68 -17.82
CA LYS A 78 -6.20 -2.13 -17.94
C LYS A 78 -6.09 -0.89 -18.84
N LYS A 79 -7.06 -0.64 -19.70
CA LYS A 79 -7.10 0.51 -20.63
C LYS A 79 -7.96 1.67 -20.13
N SER A 80 -8.66 1.47 -19.01
CA SER A 80 -9.59 2.47 -18.49
C SER A 80 -8.89 3.63 -17.79
N TYR A 81 -9.60 4.75 -17.73
CA TYR A 81 -9.32 5.88 -16.85
C TYR A 81 -10.35 5.86 -15.73
N LEU A 82 -9.89 5.98 -14.48
CA LEU A 82 -10.75 5.95 -13.31
C LEU A 82 -10.71 7.29 -12.60
N THR A 83 -11.88 7.89 -12.36
CA THR A 83 -11.96 8.99 -11.38
C THR A 83 -12.31 8.39 -10.04
N VAL A 84 -11.50 8.68 -9.03
CA VAL A 84 -11.58 8.04 -7.72
C VAL A 84 -11.43 9.04 -6.58
N ASP A 85 -12.05 8.71 -5.45
CA ASP A 85 -11.67 9.20 -4.14
C ASP A 85 -10.91 8.10 -3.39
N TYR A 86 -9.97 8.52 -2.52
CA TYR A 86 -9.17 7.55 -1.79
C TYR A 86 -8.59 8.11 -0.48
N VAL A 87 -8.26 7.19 0.41
CA VAL A 87 -7.38 7.40 1.55
C VAL A 87 -6.29 6.34 1.54
N GLY A 88 -5.05 6.73 1.79
CA GLY A 88 -3.89 5.85 1.88
C GLY A 88 -3.29 5.87 3.27
N VAL A 89 -3.01 4.69 3.81
CA VAL A 89 -2.47 4.46 5.15
C VAL A 89 -1.20 3.62 5.05
N SER A 90 -0.15 4.02 5.76
CA SER A 90 1.08 3.26 5.92
C SER A 90 0.84 2.10 6.89
N CYS A 91 1.23 0.89 6.51
CA CYS A 91 1.13 -0.28 7.40
C CYS A 91 2.06 -0.13 8.61
N ALA A 92 3.29 0.33 8.38
CA ALA A 92 4.30 0.44 9.43
C ALA A 92 3.93 1.47 10.51
N SER A 93 3.31 2.58 10.14
CA SER A 93 2.97 3.64 11.08
C SER A 93 1.50 3.67 11.52
N GLY A 94 0.59 3.08 10.72
CA GLY A 94 -0.85 3.25 10.88
C GLY A 94 -1.35 4.65 10.54
N GLN A 95 -0.47 5.54 10.07
CA GLN A 95 -0.85 6.93 9.78
C GLN A 95 -1.34 7.08 8.34
N GLN A 96 -2.39 7.87 8.18
CA GLN A 96 -2.77 8.34 6.85
C GLN A 96 -1.64 9.20 6.28
N PHE A 97 -1.22 8.89 5.06
CA PHE A 97 -0.22 9.69 4.35
C PHE A 97 -0.80 10.52 3.22
N ASP A 98 -1.96 10.14 2.68
CA ASP A 98 -2.61 10.88 1.60
C ASP A 98 -4.14 10.63 1.57
N SER A 99 -4.91 11.62 1.07
CA SER A 99 -6.35 11.51 0.89
C SER A 99 -6.86 12.57 -0.10
N SER A 100 -7.66 12.14 -1.09
CA SER A 100 -8.35 13.05 -2.00
C SER A 100 -9.46 13.83 -1.30
N TRP A 101 -10.09 13.24 -0.28
CA TRP A 101 -11.09 13.94 0.51
C TRP A 101 -10.54 15.15 1.28
N ASP A 102 -9.26 15.10 1.67
CA ASP A 102 -8.61 16.21 2.38
C ASP A 102 -8.15 17.31 1.43
N ARG A 103 -7.93 16.97 0.16
CA ARG A 103 -7.69 17.94 -0.93
C ARG A 103 -8.97 18.46 -1.56
N GLU A 104 -10.14 17.95 -1.12
CA GLU A 104 -11.47 18.31 -1.62
C GLU A 104 -11.71 18.01 -3.10
N GLU A 105 -10.82 17.24 -3.75
CA GLU A 105 -10.87 16.94 -5.18
C GLU A 105 -10.54 15.48 -5.46
N PRO A 106 -11.43 14.74 -6.17
CA PRO A 106 -11.12 13.43 -6.71
C PRO A 106 -9.96 13.50 -7.71
N ILE A 107 -9.24 12.41 -7.87
CA ILE A 107 -8.21 12.30 -8.90
C ILE A 107 -8.67 11.41 -10.04
N THR A 108 -8.12 11.64 -11.23
CA THR A 108 -8.26 10.70 -12.35
C THR A 108 -6.93 9.99 -12.58
N ILE A 109 -6.98 8.67 -12.68
CA ILE A 109 -5.84 7.81 -12.93
C ILE A 109 -5.95 7.11 -14.27
N ALA A 110 -4.80 6.82 -14.87
CA ALA A 110 -4.68 5.94 -16.03
C ALA A 110 -4.29 4.53 -15.55
N MET A 111 -5.06 3.52 -15.94
CA MET A 111 -4.74 2.11 -15.68
C MET A 111 -3.51 1.68 -16.50
N SER A 112 -2.96 0.48 -16.25
CA SER A 112 -1.64 0.05 -16.74
C SER A 112 -1.41 0.19 -18.25
N ASP A 113 -2.43 -0.01 -19.07
CA ASP A 113 -2.37 0.03 -20.53
C ASP A 113 -2.98 1.32 -21.10
N ALA A 114 -3.46 2.22 -20.24
CA ALA A 114 -3.93 3.54 -20.62
C ALA A 114 -2.76 4.53 -20.66
N THR A 115 -2.80 5.50 -21.56
CA THR A 115 -1.75 6.52 -21.64
C THR A 115 -2.03 7.63 -20.64
N PRO A 116 -1.11 7.94 -19.72
CA PRO A 116 -1.25 9.08 -18.82
C PRO A 116 -1.40 10.39 -19.61
N THR A 117 -2.14 11.33 -19.04
CA THR A 117 -2.39 12.66 -19.62
C THR A 117 -2.12 13.74 -18.57
N ASP A 118 -2.25 15.02 -18.95
CA ASP A 118 -2.11 16.15 -18.01
C ASP A 118 -3.17 16.11 -16.88
N THR A 119 -4.26 15.36 -17.07
CA THR A 119 -5.37 15.25 -16.12
C THR A 119 -5.59 13.82 -15.61
N ALA A 120 -4.82 12.83 -16.07
CA ALA A 120 -4.87 11.45 -15.63
C ALA A 120 -3.47 10.92 -15.32
N PHE A 121 -3.21 10.61 -14.06
CA PHE A 121 -1.89 10.27 -13.56
C PHE A 121 -1.61 8.78 -13.61
N SER A 122 -0.33 8.42 -13.77
CA SER A 122 0.15 7.07 -13.46
C SER A 122 0.08 6.83 -11.96
N VAL A 123 -0.18 5.59 -11.58
CA VAL A 123 -0.22 5.15 -10.18
C VAL A 123 0.74 3.98 -9.95
N ILE A 124 0.98 3.66 -8.68
CA ILE A 124 1.77 2.49 -8.28
C ILE A 124 1.14 1.19 -8.82
N PRO A 125 1.95 0.14 -9.10
CA PRO A 125 1.45 -1.12 -9.64
C PRO A 125 0.32 -1.74 -8.82
N GLY A 126 0.37 -1.62 -7.50
CA GLY A 126 -0.67 -2.14 -6.60
C GLY A 126 -2.06 -1.60 -6.89
N TRP A 127 -2.19 -0.35 -7.30
CA TRP A 127 -3.48 0.24 -7.70
C TRP A 127 -4.01 -0.39 -8.97
N THR A 128 -3.18 -0.52 -10.01
CA THR A 128 -3.62 -1.11 -11.27
C THR A 128 -3.99 -2.58 -11.13
N LYS A 129 -3.29 -3.32 -10.26
CA LYS A 129 -3.64 -4.71 -9.92
C LYS A 129 -4.95 -4.80 -9.13
N GLY A 130 -5.09 -3.96 -8.11
CA GLY A 130 -6.24 -4.00 -7.20
C GLY A 130 -7.54 -3.46 -7.78
N LEU A 131 -7.46 -2.55 -8.76
CA LEU A 131 -8.64 -1.93 -9.39
C LEU A 131 -9.08 -2.61 -10.67
N ASP A 132 -8.26 -3.47 -11.27
CA ASP A 132 -8.64 -4.22 -12.50
C ASP A 132 -9.87 -5.10 -12.22
N GLY A 133 -10.89 -4.97 -13.07
CA GLY A 133 -12.15 -5.69 -12.95
C GLY A 133 -13.15 -5.12 -11.93
N GLN A 134 -12.79 -4.10 -11.15
CA GLN A 134 -13.70 -3.46 -10.21
C GLN A 134 -14.74 -2.59 -10.95
N LYS A 135 -15.93 -2.44 -10.36
CA LYS A 135 -17.02 -1.70 -10.98
C LYS A 135 -17.05 -0.24 -10.55
N GLN A 136 -17.50 0.63 -11.44
CA GLN A 136 -17.88 1.98 -11.06
C GLN A 136 -18.97 1.95 -9.97
N GLY A 137 -18.83 2.80 -8.97
CA GLY A 137 -19.69 2.84 -7.78
C GLY A 137 -19.18 1.97 -6.64
N SER A 138 -18.18 1.10 -6.87
CA SER A 138 -17.60 0.28 -5.80
C SER A 138 -16.74 1.11 -4.85
N VAL A 139 -16.71 0.65 -3.60
CA VAL A 139 -15.70 1.02 -2.60
C VAL A 139 -14.88 -0.23 -2.30
N VAL A 140 -13.59 -0.16 -2.48
CA VAL A 140 -12.69 -1.29 -2.28
C VAL A 140 -11.56 -0.93 -1.33
N GLN A 141 -11.11 -1.89 -0.54
CA GLN A 141 -9.84 -1.81 0.16
C GLN A 141 -8.79 -2.58 -0.63
N ILE A 142 -7.60 -2.01 -0.77
CA ILE A 142 -6.47 -2.62 -1.47
C ILE A 142 -5.30 -2.67 -0.49
N ASP A 143 -4.86 -3.88 -0.17
CA ASP A 143 -3.69 -4.13 0.65
C ASP A 143 -2.52 -4.43 -0.30
N ILE A 144 -1.46 -3.63 -0.23
CA ILE A 144 -0.39 -3.57 -1.24
C ILE A 144 0.95 -3.89 -0.59
N PRO A 145 1.66 -4.96 -1.03
CA PRO A 145 3.05 -5.20 -0.66
C PRO A 145 3.94 -4.02 -1.08
N PHE A 146 5.03 -3.83 -0.37
CA PHE A 146 5.92 -2.69 -0.64
C PHE A 146 6.51 -2.71 -2.07
N GLU A 147 6.72 -3.89 -2.67
CA GLU A 147 7.20 -4.04 -4.06
C GLU A 147 6.24 -3.45 -5.08
N ASP A 148 4.95 -3.56 -4.84
CA ASP A 148 3.89 -2.99 -5.68
C ASP A 148 3.49 -1.56 -5.26
N GLY A 149 4.14 -1.04 -4.21
CA GLY A 149 4.02 0.32 -3.71
C GLY A 149 5.21 1.18 -4.11
N TYR A 150 5.94 1.68 -3.10
CA TYR A 150 7.12 2.55 -3.28
C TYR A 150 8.46 1.81 -3.12
N GLY A 151 8.43 0.48 -3.12
CA GLY A 151 9.62 -0.37 -3.06
C GLY A 151 10.43 -0.20 -1.78
N THR A 152 11.70 -0.60 -1.85
CA THR A 152 12.63 -0.50 -0.71
C THR A 152 13.02 0.94 -0.36
N ALA A 153 12.83 1.89 -1.27
CA ALA A 153 13.13 3.30 -1.01
C ALA A 153 12.05 4.00 -0.18
N GLY A 154 10.79 3.57 -0.32
CA GLY A 154 9.63 4.28 0.24
C GLY A 154 9.41 5.65 -0.43
N SER A 155 8.69 6.53 0.26
CA SER A 155 8.48 7.94 -0.13
C SER A 155 8.51 8.83 1.13
N PRO A 156 9.73 9.11 1.67
CA PRO A 156 9.88 9.91 2.88
C PRO A 156 9.33 11.35 2.70
N PRO A 157 8.84 11.97 3.78
CA PRO A 157 8.84 11.47 5.16
C PRO A 157 7.66 10.56 5.52
N SER A 158 6.65 10.45 4.64
CA SER A 158 5.35 9.85 4.98
C SER A 158 5.31 8.33 4.85
N ILE A 159 6.12 7.76 3.95
CA ILE A 159 6.16 6.32 3.68
C ILE A 159 7.60 5.85 3.89
N GLY A 160 7.78 4.92 4.82
CA GLY A 160 9.07 4.34 5.17
C GLY A 160 9.64 3.40 4.10
N THR A 161 10.86 2.92 4.34
CA THR A 161 11.50 1.90 3.51
C THR A 161 10.75 0.57 3.63
N SER A 162 10.48 -0.07 2.49
CA SER A 162 9.77 -1.37 2.47
C SER A 162 8.44 -1.36 3.24
N ASP A 163 7.71 -0.26 3.19
CA ASP A 163 6.46 -0.05 3.91
C ASP A 163 5.26 -0.49 3.03
N PRO A 164 4.54 -1.55 3.41
CA PRO A 164 3.31 -1.93 2.75
C PRO A 164 2.21 -0.90 2.98
N LEU A 165 1.29 -0.80 2.06
CA LEU A 165 0.27 0.24 2.05
C LEU A 165 -1.14 -0.34 2.04
N VAL A 166 -2.05 0.36 2.67
CA VAL A 166 -3.48 0.06 2.63
C VAL A 166 -4.23 1.27 2.08
N PHE A 167 -5.04 1.05 1.06
CA PHE A 167 -5.90 2.09 0.50
C PHE A 167 -7.36 1.70 0.60
N VAL A 168 -8.21 2.66 0.88
CA VAL A 168 -9.64 2.56 0.59
C VAL A 168 -9.93 3.50 -0.58
N VAL A 169 -10.49 2.93 -1.65
CA VAL A 169 -10.73 3.63 -2.92
C VAL A 169 -12.20 3.54 -3.27
N GLN A 170 -12.84 4.69 -3.53
CA GLN A 170 -14.17 4.79 -4.10
C GLN A 170 -14.06 5.11 -5.59
N ILE A 171 -14.61 4.25 -6.44
CA ILE A 171 -14.59 4.41 -7.90
C ILE A 171 -15.79 5.23 -8.33
N LEU A 172 -15.59 6.51 -8.62
CA LEU A 172 -16.65 7.43 -9.01
C LEU A 172 -17.02 7.30 -10.48
N LYS A 173 -16.03 7.06 -11.36
CA LYS A 173 -16.22 6.94 -12.79
C LYS A 173 -15.21 5.98 -13.40
N VAL A 174 -15.67 5.19 -14.36
CA VAL A 174 -14.86 4.36 -15.28
C VAL A 174 -15.08 4.85 -16.71
N SER A 175 -14.00 5.08 -17.47
CA SER A 175 -14.05 5.53 -18.87
C SER A 175 -12.91 4.88 -19.65
N ASP A 176 -13.17 4.47 -20.89
CA ASP A 176 -12.12 4.03 -21.81
C ASP A 176 -11.59 5.20 -22.67
N GLU A 177 -12.18 6.39 -22.51
CA GLU A 177 -11.73 7.62 -23.17
C GLU A 177 -10.89 8.45 -22.20
N ALA A 178 -9.77 8.99 -22.69
CA ALA A 178 -8.94 9.90 -21.92
C ALA A 178 -9.74 11.14 -21.49
N PRO A 179 -9.52 11.65 -20.26
CA PRO A 179 -10.14 12.88 -19.83
C PRO A 179 -9.70 14.05 -20.71
N PRO A 180 -10.58 15.04 -20.94
CA PRO A 180 -10.22 16.21 -21.75
C PRO A 180 -9.07 16.98 -21.09
N SER A 181 -8.15 17.48 -21.92
CA SER A 181 -7.13 18.41 -21.46
C SER A 181 -7.76 19.69 -20.91
N PRO A 182 -7.15 20.34 -19.90
CA PRO A 182 -7.68 21.60 -19.40
C PRO A 182 -7.75 22.63 -20.53
N THR A 183 -8.94 23.16 -20.78
CA THR A 183 -9.12 24.23 -21.77
C THR A 183 -8.50 25.50 -21.20
N THR A 184 -7.36 25.91 -21.71
CA THR A 184 -6.79 27.24 -21.39
C THR A 184 -7.73 28.29 -21.98
N THR A 185 -8.60 28.85 -21.15
CA THR A 185 -9.36 30.05 -21.52
C THR A 185 -8.38 31.22 -21.46
N THR A 186 -7.99 31.71 -22.62
CA THR A 186 -7.18 32.94 -22.79
C THR A 186 -8.06 34.15 -22.56
#